data_65a87e5aafe304a07851dd0c2d0495fb
#
_entry.id   65a87e5aafe304a07851dd0c2d0495fb
#
_cell.length_a   1.000
_cell.length_b   1.000
_cell.length_c   1.000
_cell.angle_alpha   90.00
_cell.angle_beta   90.00
_cell.angle_gamma   90.00
#
_symmetry.space_group_name_H-M   'P 1'
#
loop_
_entity.id
_entity.type
_entity.pdbx_description
1 polymer ?
#
loop_
_entity_poly.entity_id
_entity_poly.type
_entity_poly.pdbx_seq_one_letter_code
_entity_poly.pdbx_strand_id
1 'polypeptide(L)'
;MGEPTIEDYYVEDRTFPPSEQFTAAALLSDTSHHEEAAADYEAFWARQARELLTWDEDFHTTLDWDLPFAQWFVGGKLNMSANCLDRHVEAGLGDRIAYFWEGEPGDTREITYADLLDEVCRFANVLTGLGLERGDRVAIYMPMIPELPVAMLACTRIGVAHSVVFEIGRAHV
;
A
#
# COMPACT_ATOMS: atom_id res chain seq x y z
N MET A 1 -27.18 11.74 -41.94
CA MET A 1 -26.83 11.76 -40.53
C MET A 1 -26.71 13.23 -40.16
N GLY A 2 -27.49 13.71 -39.19
CA GLY A 2 -27.37 15.09 -38.67
C GLY A 2 -26.04 15.27 -37.97
N GLU A 3 -25.53 16.52 -37.90
CA GLU A 3 -24.36 16.81 -37.06
C GLU A 3 -24.72 16.58 -35.59
N PRO A 4 -23.81 15.97 -34.80
CA PRO A 4 -24.06 15.73 -33.39
C PRO A 4 -24.27 17.02 -32.63
N THR A 5 -25.28 17.11 -31.79
CA THR A 5 -25.56 18.27 -30.92
C THR A 5 -24.72 18.13 -29.64
N ILE A 6 -24.60 19.25 -28.89
CA ILE A 6 -23.90 19.22 -27.59
C ILE A 6 -24.55 18.21 -26.63
N GLU A 7 -25.81 17.99 -26.73
CA GLU A 7 -26.59 17.05 -25.90
C GLU A 7 -26.18 15.57 -26.20
N ASP A 8 -25.80 15.27 -27.44
CA ASP A 8 -25.31 13.93 -27.82
C ASP A 8 -23.97 13.56 -27.14
N TYR A 9 -23.21 14.55 -26.68
CA TYR A 9 -21.96 14.34 -25.94
C TYR A 9 -22.15 14.08 -24.43
N TYR A 10 -23.35 14.30 -23.89
CA TYR A 10 -23.66 14.02 -22.48
C TYR A 10 -24.14 12.58 -22.25
N VAL A 11 -24.49 11.87 -23.32
CA VAL A 11 -24.92 10.46 -23.26
C VAL A 11 -23.79 9.61 -23.82
N GLU A 12 -23.03 8.98 -22.93
CA GLU A 12 -21.90 8.12 -23.30
C GLU A 12 -22.26 6.65 -23.01
N ASP A 13 -22.70 5.94 -24.04
CA ASP A 13 -23.10 4.53 -23.96
C ASP A 13 -21.99 3.56 -24.41
N ARG A 14 -20.83 4.08 -24.83
CA ARG A 14 -19.74 3.24 -25.30
C ARG A 14 -19.12 2.47 -24.15
N THR A 15 -18.86 1.20 -24.36
CA THR A 15 -18.10 0.34 -23.46
C THR A 15 -16.74 0.01 -24.07
N PHE A 16 -15.72 -0.11 -23.24
CA PHE A 16 -14.36 -0.44 -23.65
C PHE A 16 -13.93 -1.72 -22.95
N PRO A 17 -14.35 -2.90 -23.45
CA PRO A 17 -13.98 -4.17 -22.84
C PRO A 17 -12.45 -4.38 -22.95
N PRO A 18 -11.84 -5.08 -21.97
CA PRO A 18 -10.44 -5.45 -22.07
C PRO A 18 -10.18 -6.36 -23.26
N SER A 19 -8.96 -6.38 -23.78
CA SER A 19 -8.57 -7.30 -24.84
C SER A 19 -8.59 -8.75 -24.35
N GLU A 20 -8.80 -9.70 -25.25
CA GLU A 20 -8.75 -11.13 -24.93
C GLU A 20 -7.40 -11.53 -24.31
N GLN A 21 -6.30 -10.98 -24.81
CA GLN A 21 -4.97 -11.24 -24.27
C GLN A 21 -4.84 -10.74 -22.82
N PHE A 22 -5.35 -9.55 -22.52
CA PHE A 22 -5.35 -9.02 -21.15
C PHE A 22 -6.19 -9.87 -20.23
N THR A 23 -7.40 -10.23 -20.64
CA THR A 23 -8.32 -11.08 -19.85
C THR A 23 -7.72 -12.46 -19.57
N ALA A 24 -7.08 -13.07 -20.56
CA ALA A 24 -6.44 -14.37 -20.40
C ALA A 24 -5.22 -14.36 -19.47
N ALA A 25 -4.54 -13.23 -19.35
CA ALA A 25 -3.38 -13.04 -18.47
C ALA A 25 -3.74 -12.48 -17.09
N ALA A 26 -4.98 -12.06 -16.87
CA ALA A 26 -5.43 -11.47 -15.61
C ALA A 26 -5.45 -12.53 -14.49
N LEU A 27 -5.04 -12.14 -13.28
CA LEU A 27 -5.11 -13.00 -12.10
C LEU A 27 -6.55 -13.24 -11.65
N LEU A 28 -7.44 -12.28 -11.89
CA LEU A 28 -8.87 -12.35 -11.65
C LEU A 28 -9.56 -12.00 -12.98
N SER A 29 -10.26 -12.97 -13.58
CA SER A 29 -10.88 -12.83 -14.90
C SER A 29 -12.41 -12.82 -14.85
N ASP A 30 -13.01 -12.94 -13.67
CA ASP A 30 -14.45 -12.99 -13.45
C ASP A 30 -14.89 -12.16 -12.21
N THR A 31 -16.18 -12.17 -11.92
CA THR A 31 -16.82 -11.44 -10.83
C THR A 31 -16.90 -12.21 -9.50
N SER A 32 -16.36 -13.44 -9.45
CA SER A 32 -16.54 -14.35 -8.31
C SER A 32 -16.16 -13.75 -6.96
N HIS A 33 -15.04 -13.01 -6.91
CA HIS A 33 -14.60 -12.32 -5.69
C HIS A 33 -15.58 -11.23 -5.23
N HIS A 34 -16.18 -10.50 -6.15
CA HIS A 34 -17.21 -9.51 -5.84
C HIS A 34 -18.49 -10.16 -5.32
N GLU A 35 -18.90 -11.27 -5.93
CA GLU A 35 -20.09 -12.03 -5.54
C GLU A 35 -19.90 -12.67 -4.16
N GLU A 36 -18.72 -13.22 -3.88
CA GLU A 36 -18.36 -13.77 -2.58
C GLU A 36 -18.36 -12.68 -1.48
N ALA A 37 -17.75 -11.53 -1.76
CA ALA A 37 -17.74 -10.40 -0.84
C ALA A 37 -19.15 -9.84 -0.59
N ALA A 38 -20.02 -9.86 -1.61
CA ALA A 38 -21.42 -9.43 -1.46
C ALA A 38 -22.27 -10.43 -0.67
N ALA A 39 -21.95 -11.72 -0.74
CA ALA A 39 -22.66 -12.77 -0.01
C ALA A 39 -22.35 -12.77 1.49
N ASP A 40 -21.07 -12.62 1.86
CA ASP A 40 -20.61 -12.51 3.25
C ASP A 40 -19.34 -11.64 3.32
N TYR A 41 -19.56 -10.36 3.54
CA TYR A 41 -18.53 -9.33 3.55
C TYR A 41 -17.47 -9.56 4.64
N GLU A 42 -17.90 -9.93 5.85
CA GLU A 42 -16.98 -10.13 6.97
C GLU A 42 -16.15 -11.40 6.79
N ALA A 43 -16.76 -12.51 6.41
CA ALA A 43 -16.03 -13.75 6.14
C ALA A 43 -15.03 -13.60 4.98
N PHE A 44 -15.42 -12.87 3.91
CA PHE A 44 -14.54 -12.57 2.80
C PHE A 44 -13.27 -11.82 3.27
N TRP A 45 -13.43 -10.72 3.99
CA TRP A 45 -12.29 -9.93 4.47
C TRP A 45 -11.47 -10.63 5.54
N ALA A 46 -12.11 -11.44 6.40
CA ALA A 46 -11.39 -12.28 7.37
C ALA A 46 -10.46 -13.27 6.69
N ARG A 47 -10.94 -13.92 5.62
CA ARG A 47 -10.14 -14.85 4.81
C ARG A 47 -9.00 -14.11 4.10
N GLN A 48 -9.29 -13.02 3.39
CA GLN A 48 -8.28 -12.24 2.70
C GLN A 48 -7.17 -11.76 3.66
N ALA A 49 -7.54 -11.27 4.84
CA ALA A 49 -6.58 -10.79 5.82
C ALA A 49 -5.67 -11.90 6.34
N ARG A 50 -6.17 -13.13 6.53
CA ARG A 50 -5.36 -14.28 6.98
C ARG A 50 -4.50 -14.86 5.88
N GLU A 51 -4.98 -14.86 4.64
CA GLU A 51 -4.23 -15.37 3.49
C GLU A 51 -3.12 -14.42 3.04
N LEU A 52 -3.38 -13.11 3.08
CA LEU A 52 -2.49 -12.10 2.51
C LEU A 52 -1.54 -11.43 3.51
N LEU A 53 -1.83 -11.50 4.81
CA LEU A 53 -1.03 -10.85 5.85
C LEU A 53 -0.46 -11.87 6.83
N THR A 54 0.71 -11.56 7.37
CA THR A 54 1.31 -12.29 8.50
C THR A 54 0.96 -11.55 9.79
N TRP A 55 0.29 -12.25 10.69
CA TRP A 55 -0.15 -11.73 11.97
C TRP A 55 0.77 -12.21 13.10
N ASP A 56 1.15 -11.30 14.00
CA ASP A 56 1.82 -11.65 15.27
C ASP A 56 0.81 -12.22 16.28
N GLU A 57 -0.40 -11.63 16.30
CA GLU A 57 -1.57 -12.13 17.03
C GLU A 57 -2.78 -12.05 16.10
N ASP A 58 -3.50 -13.17 15.90
CA ASP A 58 -4.70 -13.18 15.04
C ASP A 58 -5.83 -12.38 15.67
N PHE A 59 -6.67 -11.79 14.84
CA PHE A 59 -7.87 -11.07 15.28
C PHE A 59 -9.00 -12.05 15.64
N HIS A 60 -9.87 -11.63 16.55
CA HIS A 60 -11.05 -12.39 17.00
C HIS A 60 -12.37 -11.86 16.43
N THR A 61 -12.41 -10.62 15.94
CA THR A 61 -13.58 -10.01 15.30
C THR A 61 -13.12 -9.29 14.04
N THR A 62 -13.76 -9.59 12.90
CA THR A 62 -13.38 -9.00 11.61
C THR A 62 -13.73 -7.53 11.55
N LEU A 63 -14.94 -7.18 11.96
CA LEU A 63 -15.46 -5.82 11.96
C LEU A 63 -16.34 -5.59 13.17
N ASP A 64 -16.04 -4.55 13.94
CA ASP A 64 -16.90 -3.98 14.95
C ASP A 64 -17.36 -2.60 14.45
N TRP A 65 -18.65 -2.52 14.09
CA TRP A 65 -19.23 -1.35 13.42
C TRP A 65 -20.23 -0.65 14.35
N ASP A 66 -19.79 0.42 14.98
CA ASP A 66 -20.64 1.32 15.79
C ASP A 66 -20.55 2.75 15.21
N LEU A 67 -21.50 3.12 14.35
CA LEU A 67 -21.48 4.39 13.61
C LEU A 67 -21.35 5.60 14.55
N PRO A 68 -20.44 6.56 14.27
CA PRO A 68 -19.61 6.71 13.06
C PRO A 68 -18.25 5.97 13.10
N PHE A 69 -18.04 5.09 14.06
CA PHE A 69 -16.78 4.39 14.26
C PHE A 69 -16.83 2.97 13.68
N ALA A 70 -15.70 2.54 13.15
CA ALA A 70 -15.50 1.17 12.70
C ALA A 70 -14.11 0.69 13.15
N GLN A 71 -14.03 -0.51 13.70
CA GLN A 71 -12.79 -1.17 14.05
C GLN A 71 -12.65 -2.46 13.24
N TRP A 72 -11.60 -2.54 12.44
CA TRP A 72 -11.29 -3.72 11.66
C TRP A 72 -10.29 -4.60 12.39
N PHE A 73 -10.46 -5.91 12.26
CA PHE A 73 -9.54 -6.93 12.77
C PHE A 73 -9.20 -6.74 14.24
N VAL A 74 -10.25 -6.64 15.06
CA VAL A 74 -10.15 -6.34 16.50
C VAL A 74 -9.32 -7.41 17.21
N GLY A 75 -8.35 -6.95 18.01
CA GLY A 75 -7.42 -7.81 18.72
C GLY A 75 -6.21 -8.26 17.89
N GLY A 76 -6.26 -8.12 16.58
CA GLY A 76 -5.14 -8.46 15.68
C GLY A 76 -3.94 -7.56 15.91
N LYS A 77 -2.74 -8.15 15.83
CA LYS A 77 -1.47 -7.41 15.85
C LYS A 77 -0.57 -7.86 14.72
N LEU A 78 0.01 -6.89 14.03
CA LEU A 78 1.00 -7.11 12.98
C LEU A 78 1.96 -5.93 12.89
N ASN A 79 3.11 -6.15 12.28
CA ASN A 79 4.00 -5.08 11.87
C ASN A 79 3.89 -4.88 10.36
N MET A 80 3.50 -3.70 9.92
CA MET A 80 3.31 -3.40 8.50
C MET A 80 4.64 -3.46 7.75
N SER A 81 5.74 -2.95 8.32
CA SER A 81 7.06 -3.02 7.69
C SER A 81 7.51 -4.48 7.50
N ALA A 82 7.29 -5.34 8.51
CA ALA A 82 7.59 -6.76 8.39
C ALA A 82 6.76 -7.45 7.30
N ASN A 83 5.48 -7.08 7.19
CA ASN A 83 4.61 -7.57 6.11
C ASN A 83 5.04 -7.09 4.72
N CYS A 84 5.60 -5.88 4.61
CA CYS A 84 6.07 -5.35 3.34
C CYS A 84 7.45 -5.90 2.92
N LEU A 85 8.33 -6.24 3.86
CA LEU A 85 9.74 -6.51 3.59
C LEU A 85 10.20 -7.87 4.11
N ASP A 86 10.21 -8.06 5.43
CA ASP A 86 10.87 -9.19 6.10
C ASP A 86 10.38 -10.52 5.56
N ARG A 87 9.06 -10.72 5.51
CA ARG A 87 8.47 -11.98 5.03
C ARG A 87 8.84 -12.32 3.59
N HIS A 88 9.06 -11.31 2.74
CA HIS A 88 9.46 -11.52 1.35
C HIS A 88 10.93 -11.91 1.25
N VAL A 89 11.80 -11.30 2.04
CA VAL A 89 13.22 -11.68 2.12
C VAL A 89 13.37 -13.07 2.71
N GLU A 90 12.64 -13.40 3.78
CA GLU A 90 12.59 -14.73 4.40
C GLU A 90 12.05 -15.80 3.44
N ALA A 91 11.13 -15.45 2.56
CA ALA A 91 10.63 -16.32 1.49
C ALA A 91 11.61 -16.49 0.32
N GLY A 92 12.84 -15.94 0.39
CA GLY A 92 13.86 -16.05 -0.64
C GLY A 92 13.68 -15.09 -1.83
N LEU A 93 12.87 -14.04 -1.67
CA LEU A 93 12.63 -13.02 -2.70
C LEU A 93 13.50 -11.76 -2.51
N GLY A 94 14.56 -11.86 -1.69
CA GLY A 94 15.43 -10.72 -1.36
C GLY A 94 16.05 -10.04 -2.58
N ASP A 95 16.47 -10.81 -3.58
CA ASP A 95 17.08 -10.29 -4.81
C ASP A 95 16.06 -9.74 -5.82
N ARG A 96 14.76 -9.90 -5.54
CA ARG A 96 13.71 -9.35 -6.39
C ARG A 96 13.66 -7.83 -6.24
N ILE A 97 13.47 -7.11 -7.36
CA ILE A 97 13.32 -5.66 -7.34
C ILE A 97 12.00 -5.30 -6.66
N ALA A 98 12.09 -4.50 -5.58
CA ALA A 98 10.95 -3.97 -4.87
C ALA A 98 10.35 -2.79 -5.63
N TYR A 99 11.19 -1.89 -6.16
CA TYR A 99 10.76 -0.81 -7.04
C TYR A 99 11.91 -0.28 -7.92
N PHE A 100 11.52 0.27 -9.04
CA PHE A 100 12.35 1.08 -9.91
C PHE A 100 12.10 2.55 -9.58
N TRP A 101 13.17 3.31 -9.47
CA TRP A 101 13.09 4.74 -9.30
C TRP A 101 13.71 5.45 -10.50
N GLU A 102 13.04 6.50 -10.94
CA GLU A 102 13.55 7.40 -11.99
C GLU A 102 13.44 8.84 -11.47
N GLY A 103 14.57 9.53 -11.44
CA GLY A 103 14.67 10.94 -11.08
C GLY A 103 14.35 11.85 -12.26
N GLU A 104 13.96 13.09 -11.97
CA GLU A 104 13.62 14.07 -13.01
C GLU A 104 14.77 14.35 -14.00
N PRO A 105 16.06 14.34 -13.62
CA PRO A 105 17.18 14.42 -14.56
C PRO A 105 17.40 13.17 -15.42
N GLY A 106 16.67 12.08 -15.18
CA GLY A 106 16.82 10.80 -15.88
C GLY A 106 17.71 9.78 -15.16
N ASP A 107 18.15 10.06 -13.93
CA ASP A 107 18.83 9.07 -13.10
C ASP A 107 17.89 7.93 -12.75
N THR A 108 18.37 6.68 -12.77
CA THR A 108 17.57 5.50 -12.44
C THR A 108 18.24 4.67 -11.33
N ARG A 109 17.43 4.05 -10.47
CA ARG A 109 17.88 3.08 -9.48
C ARG A 109 16.94 1.88 -9.43
N GLU A 110 17.50 0.70 -9.30
CA GLU A 110 16.79 -0.54 -8.99
C GLU A 110 17.07 -0.87 -7.53
N ILE A 111 16.01 -1.05 -6.75
CA ILE A 111 16.12 -1.30 -5.32
C ILE A 111 15.48 -2.65 -5.03
N THR A 112 16.28 -3.58 -4.52
CA THR A 112 15.82 -4.93 -4.17
C THR A 112 15.11 -4.93 -2.81
N TYR A 113 14.36 -6.00 -2.51
CA TYR A 113 13.75 -6.18 -1.19
C TYR A 113 14.81 -6.27 -0.08
N ALA A 114 15.95 -6.90 -0.34
CA ALA A 114 17.02 -7.01 0.63
C ALA A 114 17.68 -5.66 0.91
N ASP A 115 17.98 -4.87 -0.12
CA ASP A 115 18.56 -3.53 0.03
C ASP A 115 17.60 -2.62 0.80
N LEU A 116 16.32 -2.63 0.41
CA LEU A 116 15.30 -1.83 1.07
C LEU A 116 15.12 -2.21 2.54
N LEU A 117 15.13 -3.50 2.87
CA LEU A 117 15.08 -3.97 4.25
C LEU A 117 16.26 -3.48 5.07
N ASP A 118 17.48 -3.55 4.53
CA ASP A 118 18.69 -3.10 5.21
C ASP A 118 18.64 -1.58 5.49
N GLU A 119 18.27 -0.77 4.49
CA GLU A 119 18.12 0.68 4.64
C GLU A 119 17.04 1.04 5.67
N VAL A 120 15.90 0.36 5.63
CA VAL A 120 14.79 0.57 6.59
C VAL A 120 15.22 0.21 8.01
N CYS A 121 15.94 -0.91 8.21
CA CYS A 121 16.46 -1.29 9.52
C CYS A 121 17.47 -0.28 10.07
N ARG A 122 18.39 0.21 9.24
CA ARG A 122 19.36 1.23 9.63
C ARG A 122 18.67 2.52 10.04
N PHE A 123 17.71 2.98 9.25
CA PHE A 123 17.02 4.22 9.56
C PHE A 123 16.08 4.07 10.78
N ALA A 124 15.44 2.93 10.98
CA ALA A 124 14.69 2.64 12.20
C ALA A 124 15.58 2.71 13.45
N ASN A 125 16.83 2.20 13.39
CA ASN A 125 17.79 2.32 14.47
C ASN A 125 18.19 3.77 14.74
N VAL A 126 18.32 4.61 13.70
CA VAL A 126 18.58 6.05 13.85
C VAL A 126 17.42 6.72 14.59
N LEU A 127 16.19 6.48 14.17
CA LEU A 127 14.99 7.04 14.81
C LEU A 127 14.90 6.65 16.29
N THR A 128 15.14 5.37 16.59
CA THR A 128 15.17 4.87 17.98
C THR A 128 16.32 5.53 18.77
N GLY A 129 17.49 5.68 18.16
CA GLY A 129 18.64 6.37 18.76
C GLY A 129 18.41 7.86 19.05
N LEU A 130 17.50 8.49 18.31
CA LEU A 130 17.02 9.87 18.57
C LEU A 130 15.95 9.93 19.68
N GLY A 131 15.57 8.79 20.24
CA GLY A 131 14.60 8.70 21.34
C GLY A 131 13.13 8.60 20.92
N LEU A 132 12.85 8.28 19.64
CA LEU A 132 11.47 8.06 19.22
C LEU A 132 10.96 6.72 19.77
N GLU A 133 9.74 6.74 20.28
CA GLU A 133 9.04 5.60 20.86
C GLU A 133 7.69 5.36 20.18
N ARG A 134 7.14 4.17 20.40
CA ARG A 134 5.81 3.81 19.87
C ARG A 134 4.75 4.84 20.31
N GLY A 135 4.03 5.38 19.33
CA GLY A 135 2.99 6.39 19.54
C GLY A 135 3.44 7.82 19.27
N ASP A 136 4.75 8.06 19.09
CA ASP A 136 5.26 9.32 18.59
C ASP A 136 4.83 9.60 17.15
N ARG A 137 5.08 10.81 16.69
CA ARG A 137 4.69 11.27 15.37
C ARG A 137 5.88 11.92 14.67
N VAL A 138 6.07 11.57 13.39
CA VAL A 138 7.11 12.09 12.51
C VAL A 138 6.47 12.80 11.32
N ALA A 139 6.89 14.03 11.04
CA ALA A 139 6.62 14.69 9.77
C ALA A 139 7.78 14.38 8.81
N ILE A 140 7.49 13.83 7.64
CA ILE A 140 8.47 13.55 6.60
C ILE A 140 8.31 14.60 5.52
N TYR A 141 9.30 15.47 5.36
CA TYR A 141 9.34 16.50 4.32
C TYR A 141 10.46 16.17 3.34
N MET A 142 10.11 15.42 2.30
CA MET A 142 11.04 14.93 1.28
C MET A 142 10.40 14.98 -0.10
N PRO A 143 11.20 15.19 -1.18
CA PRO A 143 10.75 14.97 -2.54
C PRO A 143 10.55 13.48 -2.83
N MET A 144 10.15 13.13 -4.06
CA MET A 144 9.95 11.74 -4.50
C MET A 144 11.28 11.05 -4.80
N ILE A 145 12.06 10.83 -3.74
CA ILE A 145 13.35 10.13 -3.77
C ILE A 145 13.25 8.75 -3.10
N PRO A 146 14.17 7.83 -3.36
CA PRO A 146 14.14 6.47 -2.79
C PRO A 146 14.13 6.42 -1.26
N GLU A 147 14.69 7.44 -0.61
CA GLU A 147 14.74 7.57 0.84
C GLU A 147 13.37 7.83 1.48
N LEU A 148 12.38 8.32 0.71
CA LEU A 148 11.02 8.56 1.22
C LEU A 148 10.33 7.28 1.70
N PRO A 149 10.18 6.22 0.89
CA PRO A 149 9.61 4.95 1.37
C PRO A 149 10.45 4.29 2.47
N VAL A 150 11.78 4.47 2.49
CA VAL A 150 12.63 4.02 3.59
C VAL A 150 12.21 4.68 4.90
N ALA A 151 12.02 6.00 4.91
CA ALA A 151 11.59 6.75 6.09
C ALA A 151 10.18 6.33 6.55
N MET A 152 9.25 6.13 5.62
CA MET A 152 7.88 5.66 5.92
C MET A 152 7.88 4.28 6.56
N LEU A 153 8.60 3.33 5.96
CA LEU A 153 8.69 1.94 6.45
C LEU A 153 9.47 1.84 7.77
N ALA A 154 10.49 2.68 7.98
CA ALA A 154 11.19 2.73 9.25
C ALA A 154 10.29 3.24 10.39
N CYS A 155 9.48 4.26 10.15
CA CYS A 155 8.48 4.73 11.12
C CYS A 155 7.48 3.61 11.47
N THR A 156 6.93 2.93 10.47
CA THR A 156 5.99 1.83 10.71
C THR A 156 6.63 0.65 11.43
N ARG A 157 7.93 0.39 11.18
CA ARG A 157 8.69 -0.68 11.83
C ARG A 157 8.77 -0.52 13.35
N ILE A 158 8.95 0.70 13.82
CA ILE A 158 9.05 1.01 15.25
C ILE A 158 7.72 1.49 15.88
N GLY A 159 6.63 1.44 15.11
CA GLY A 159 5.28 1.82 15.59
C GLY A 159 5.07 3.32 15.77
N VAL A 160 5.80 4.12 15.01
CA VAL A 160 5.69 5.59 14.99
C VAL A 160 4.77 6.03 13.85
N ALA A 161 3.77 6.84 14.15
CA ALA A 161 2.92 7.44 13.14
C ALA A 161 3.69 8.47 12.32
N HIS A 162 3.45 8.52 11.00
CA HIS A 162 4.11 9.51 10.16
C HIS A 162 3.11 10.22 9.24
N SER A 163 3.47 11.43 8.84
CA SER A 163 2.77 12.23 7.84
C SER A 163 3.76 12.69 6.78
N VAL A 164 3.46 12.40 5.51
CA VAL A 164 4.28 12.85 4.38
C VAL A 164 3.77 14.20 3.92
N VAL A 165 4.67 15.18 3.88
CA VAL A 165 4.42 16.53 3.38
C VAL A 165 5.02 16.64 1.98
N PHE A 166 4.17 16.79 0.97
CA PHE A 166 4.60 17.01 -0.40
C PHE A 166 5.01 18.46 -0.63
N GLU A 167 6.00 18.67 -1.52
CA GLU A 167 6.52 20.01 -1.85
C GLU A 167 5.55 20.88 -2.68
N ILE A 168 4.38 20.37 -3.01
CA ILE A 168 3.40 21.01 -3.91
C ILE A 168 2.99 22.44 -3.49
N GLY A 169 3.19 22.80 -2.20
CA GLY A 169 2.88 24.13 -1.70
C GLY A 169 3.94 25.20 -2.00
N ARG A 170 5.11 24.85 -2.54
CA ARG A 170 6.20 25.80 -2.84
C ARG A 170 6.11 26.48 -4.20
N ALA A 171 5.27 25.96 -5.11
CA ALA A 171 5.16 26.52 -6.45
C ALA A 171 4.48 27.90 -6.52
N HIS A 172 4.05 28.47 -5.40
CA HIS A 172 3.26 29.71 -5.35
C HIS A 172 3.80 30.76 -4.36
N VAL A 173 5.11 30.73 -4.07
CA VAL A 173 5.76 31.82 -3.31
C VAL A 173 6.75 32.55 -4.19
#